data_97982eb5e850cc4c03b9d6ff38f3c3f2
#
_entry.id   97982eb5e850cc4c03b9d6ff38f3c3f2
#
_cell.length_a   1.000
_cell.length_b   1.000
_cell.length_c   1.000
_cell.angle_alpha   90.00
_cell.angle_beta   90.00
_cell.angle_gamma   90.00
#
_symmetry.space_group_name_H-M   'P 1'
#
loop_
_entity.id
_entity.type
_entity.pdbx_description
1 polymer ?
#
loop_
_entity_poly.entity_id
_entity_poly.type
_entity_poly.pdbx_seq_one_letter_code
_entity_poly.pdbx_strand_id
1 'polypeptide(L)' 'ALAEKAASLMAAILGWTEQQFRELGKGKESADLALHLVTVLQGASLLTHTFNQPDLLLRETARLREWVNAL' A
#
# COMPACT_ATOMS: atom_id res chain seq x y z
N ALA A 1 15.35 -18.47 -1.90
CA ALA A 1 16.02 -17.50 -1.08
C ALA A 1 15.05 -16.52 -0.45
N LEU A 2 15.45 -15.82 0.60
CA LEU A 2 14.59 -14.89 1.34
C LEU A 2 14.11 -13.73 0.45
N ALA A 3 14.99 -13.20 -0.38
CA ALA A 3 14.65 -12.08 -1.28
C ALA A 3 13.56 -12.48 -2.28
N GLU A 4 13.60 -13.70 -2.79
CA GLU A 4 12.58 -14.21 -3.71
C GLU A 4 11.22 -14.36 -3.04
N LYS A 5 11.22 -14.82 -1.79
CA LYS A 5 9.99 -14.96 -1.02
C LYS A 5 9.38 -13.59 -0.70
N ALA A 6 10.22 -12.60 -0.36
CA ALA A 6 9.75 -11.24 -0.12
C ALA A 6 9.15 -10.63 -1.40
N ALA A 7 9.81 -10.82 -2.54
CA ALA A 7 9.29 -10.33 -3.82
C ALA A 7 7.96 -10.98 -4.18
N SER A 8 7.84 -12.28 -3.96
CA SER A 8 6.59 -13.01 -4.22
C SER A 8 5.45 -12.52 -3.33
N LEU A 9 5.73 -12.24 -2.06
CA LEU A 9 4.73 -11.71 -1.13
C LEU A 9 4.28 -10.32 -1.55
N MET A 10 5.22 -9.44 -1.90
CA MET A 10 4.89 -8.10 -2.35
C MET A 10 4.09 -8.13 -3.65
N ALA A 11 4.44 -9.00 -4.59
CA ALA A 11 3.69 -9.16 -5.83
C ALA A 11 2.25 -9.61 -5.56
N ALA A 12 2.06 -10.52 -4.60
CA ALA A 12 0.73 -10.99 -4.22
C ALA A 12 -0.10 -9.85 -3.61
N ILE A 13 0.49 -9.05 -2.74
CA ILE A 13 -0.18 -7.91 -2.11
C ILE A 13 -0.57 -6.86 -3.16
N LEU A 14 0.36 -6.54 -4.06
CA LEU A 14 0.10 -5.59 -5.15
C LEU A 14 -1.02 -6.08 -6.06
N GLY A 15 -0.99 -7.35 -6.45
CA GLY A 15 -2.01 -7.95 -7.31
C GLY A 15 -3.39 -7.93 -6.67
N TRP A 16 -3.47 -8.29 -5.39
CA TRP A 16 -4.73 -8.24 -4.66
C TRP A 16 -5.26 -6.81 -4.57
N THR A 17 -4.39 -5.85 -4.24
CA THR A 17 -4.76 -4.44 -4.11
C THR A 17 -5.23 -3.88 -5.45
N GLU A 18 -4.52 -4.21 -6.53
CA GLU A 18 -4.93 -3.82 -7.88
C GLU A 18 -6.34 -4.33 -8.19
N GLN A 19 -6.64 -5.58 -7.84
CA GLN A 19 -7.95 -6.16 -8.07
C GLN A 19 -9.04 -5.40 -7.33
N GLN A 20 -8.75 -4.94 -6.10
CA GLN A 20 -9.71 -4.14 -5.35
C GLN A 20 -10.02 -2.83 -6.07
N PHE A 21 -9.02 -2.16 -6.62
CA PHE A 21 -9.24 -0.93 -7.39
C PHE A 21 -10.01 -1.21 -8.69
N ARG A 22 -9.76 -2.34 -9.34
CA ARG A 22 -10.54 -2.72 -10.53
C ARG A 22 -12.02 -2.91 -10.19
N GLU A 23 -12.30 -3.53 -9.05
CA GLU A 23 -13.68 -3.72 -8.57
C GLU A 23 -14.35 -2.39 -8.24
N LEU A 24 -13.57 -1.36 -7.87
CA LEU A 24 -14.08 -0.01 -7.65
C LEU A 24 -14.26 0.77 -8.96
N GLY A 25 -13.98 0.16 -10.11
CA GLY A 25 -14.18 0.78 -11.41
C GLY A 25 -13.01 1.64 -11.88
N LYS A 26 -11.81 1.48 -11.32
CA LYS A 26 -10.66 2.31 -11.67
C LYS A 26 -9.95 1.87 -12.95
N GLY A 27 -10.27 0.69 -13.49
CA GLY A 27 -9.78 0.24 -14.79
C GLY A 27 -8.27 0.22 -14.89
N LYS A 28 -7.74 0.83 -15.94
CA LYS A 28 -6.30 0.82 -16.22
C LYS A 28 -5.45 1.58 -15.20
N GLU A 29 -6.06 2.40 -14.36
CA GLU A 29 -5.33 3.12 -13.30
C GLU A 29 -5.08 2.24 -12.07
N SER A 30 -5.72 1.08 -12.00
CA SER A 30 -5.72 0.22 -10.81
C SER A 30 -4.33 -0.20 -10.38
N ALA A 31 -3.42 -0.50 -11.32
CA ALA A 31 -2.05 -0.91 -11.00
C ALA A 31 -1.26 0.23 -10.34
N ASP A 32 -1.37 1.44 -10.87
CA ASP A 32 -0.67 2.61 -10.32
C ASP A 32 -1.23 3.00 -8.95
N LEU A 33 -2.54 2.93 -8.78
CA LEU A 33 -3.19 3.21 -7.50
C LEU A 33 -2.77 2.20 -6.44
N ALA A 34 -2.70 0.93 -6.81
CA ALA A 34 -2.24 -0.13 -5.91
C ALA A 34 -0.79 0.09 -5.49
N LEU A 35 0.08 0.42 -6.45
CA LEU A 35 1.48 0.69 -6.16
C LEU A 35 1.64 1.85 -5.19
N HIS A 36 0.89 2.94 -5.40
CA HIS A 36 0.95 4.09 -4.50
C HIS A 36 0.53 3.72 -3.08
N LEU A 37 -0.59 3.02 -2.93
CA LEU A 37 -1.10 2.64 -1.63
C LEU A 37 -0.12 1.74 -0.87
N VAL A 38 0.39 0.71 -1.54
CA VAL A 38 1.33 -0.24 -0.92
C VAL A 38 2.65 0.45 -0.58
N THR A 39 3.14 1.34 -1.45
CA THR A 39 4.37 2.09 -1.22
C THR A 39 4.26 2.94 0.05
N VAL A 40 3.16 3.65 0.22
CA VAL A 40 2.94 4.50 1.40
C VAL A 40 2.87 3.64 2.67
N LEU A 41 2.12 2.53 2.63
CA LEU A 41 1.99 1.65 3.80
C LEU A 41 3.32 1.02 4.20
N GLN A 42 4.10 0.54 3.22
CA GLN A 42 5.40 -0.06 3.50
C GLN A 42 6.38 0.97 4.03
N GLY A 43 6.41 2.16 3.44
CA GLY A 43 7.26 3.25 3.91
C GLY A 43 6.90 3.69 5.31
N ALA A 44 5.62 3.89 5.59
CA ALA A 44 5.14 4.29 6.91
C ALA A 44 5.45 3.22 7.97
N SER A 45 5.30 1.95 7.61
CA SER A 45 5.61 0.83 8.50
C SER A 45 7.11 0.80 8.85
N LEU A 46 7.97 0.95 7.83
CA LEU A 46 9.41 0.97 8.03
C LEU A 46 9.83 2.13 8.94
N LEU A 47 9.32 3.33 8.65
CA LEU A 47 9.68 4.52 9.42
C LEU A 47 9.16 4.46 10.85
N THR A 48 7.98 3.88 11.05
CA THR A 48 7.41 3.66 12.37
C THR A 48 8.34 2.79 13.22
N HIS A 49 8.86 1.71 12.65
CA HIS A 49 9.80 0.82 13.35
C HIS A 49 11.16 1.49 13.54
N THR A 50 11.67 2.14 12.50
CA THR A 50 13.00 2.75 12.53
C THR A 50 13.11 3.84 13.59
N PHE A 51 12.08 4.68 13.71
CA PHE A 51 12.07 5.80 14.64
C PHE A 51 11.28 5.54 15.92
N ASN A 52 10.70 4.35 16.06
CA ASN A 52 9.87 3.98 17.21
C ASN A 52 8.77 5.02 17.47
N GLN A 53 8.05 5.41 16.39
CA GLN A 53 6.97 6.38 16.45
C GLN A 53 5.68 5.79 15.90
N PRO A 54 4.88 5.12 16.74
CA PRO A 54 3.69 4.41 16.26
C PRO A 54 2.63 5.32 15.62
N ASP A 55 2.63 6.61 15.93
CA ASP A 55 1.69 7.56 15.33
C ASP A 55 1.95 7.82 13.84
N LEU A 56 3.17 7.55 13.33
CA LEU A 56 3.46 7.71 11.91
C LEU A 56 2.54 6.83 11.06
N LEU A 57 2.44 5.55 11.41
CA LEU A 57 1.59 4.63 10.67
C LEU A 57 0.12 5.04 10.74
N LEU A 58 -0.33 5.46 11.92
CA LEU A 58 -1.72 5.90 12.11
C LEU A 58 -2.03 7.13 11.25
N ARG A 59 -1.14 8.12 11.21
CA ARG A 59 -1.34 9.33 10.41
C ARG A 59 -1.37 9.02 8.92
N GLU A 60 -0.44 8.19 8.45
CA GLU A 60 -0.39 7.86 7.02
C GLU A 60 -1.56 6.98 6.61
N THR A 61 -2.03 6.09 7.49
CA THR A 61 -3.22 5.30 7.23
C THR A 61 -4.46 6.20 7.09
N ALA A 62 -4.57 7.22 7.95
CA ALA A 62 -5.67 8.17 7.87
C ALA A 62 -5.64 8.96 6.56
N ARG A 63 -4.46 9.39 6.13
CA ARG A 63 -4.28 10.08 4.83
C ARG A 63 -4.65 9.20 3.65
N LEU A 64 -4.26 7.94 3.70
CA LEU A 64 -4.62 6.98 2.66
C LEU A 64 -6.13 6.79 2.58
N ARG A 65 -6.80 6.72 3.72
CA ARG A 65 -8.26 6.59 3.75
C ARG A 65 -8.92 7.79 3.07
N GLU A 66 -8.48 9.00 3.38
CA GLU A 66 -8.98 10.21 2.74
C GLU A 66 -8.72 10.18 1.24
N TRP A 67 -7.53 9.75 0.84
CA TRP A 67 -7.15 9.66 -0.56
C TRP A 67 -8.03 8.68 -1.32
N VAL A 68 -8.27 7.49 -0.76
CA VAL A 68 -9.15 6.49 -1.39
C VAL A 68 -10.58 7.02 -1.51
N ASN A 69 -11.06 7.68 -0.47
CA ASN A 69 -12.43 8.22 -0.48
C ASN A 69 -12.61 9.36 -1.49
N ALA A 70 -11.52 10.01 -1.88
CA ALA A 70 -11.55 11.09 -2.88
C ALA A 70 -11.41 10.61 -4.33
N LEU A 71 -11.12 9.33 -4.53
CA LEU A 71 -10.93 8.77 -5.88
C LEU A 71 -12.27 8.71 -6.69
#